data_109de5a35ea2f5bc14e4648dbaa0e765
#
_entry.id   109de5a35ea2f5bc14e4648dbaa0e765
#
_cell.length_a   1.000
_cell.length_b   1.000
_cell.length_c   1.000
_cell.angle_alpha   90.00
_cell.angle_beta   90.00
_cell.angle_gamma   90.00
#
_symmetry.space_group_name_H-M   'P 1'
#
loop_
_entity.id
_entity.type
_entity.pdbx_description
1 polymer ?
#
loop_
_entity_poly.entity_id
_entity_poly.type
_entity_poly.pdbx_seq_one_letter_code
_entity_poly.pdbx_strand_id
1 'polypeptide(L)'
;MNAYTLAKERYAALGVDTEGVLNTLKDVTVSVHCWQGDDVVGFDAKEALSGGIQTTGNYPGKAATPEQLMADFDEVLRLTPGKKKLNLHASYAIFEDGEFADRDAIRSKHFSRWVAYAKARGLGIDFNPTFFSHSMVKDGLTLSSPDETVRHFWVEHGKRCMAIAEYFAEETGKPCVINFWIPDGYKDYPADRLSPRRRYAQSMDEILSVPYDKTKVFPCIESKVFGIGLEAYTVGSAEFCTNYVNTRHITPLMDNGHYHPTELVSDKISSMLLFNDRLALHITRPMRWDSDHVVLFDDETREMMKEIVRADALGRVFLATDYFDASINRISAWVTGLHSVQKALLYALLEPKSLKKLQDENNFTELMVRQEELKIMPFGAVWEEYLRRENIPQDYFAEIKRYEADVLSKR
;
A
#
# COMPACT_ATOMS: atom_id res chain seq x y z
N MET A 1 4.00 -39.91 -4.14
CA MET A 1 4.61 -38.59 -4.40
C MET A 1 3.58 -37.55 -4.07
N ASN A 2 3.87 -36.56 -3.21
CA ASN A 2 2.90 -35.51 -2.92
C ASN A 2 2.83 -34.47 -4.06
N ALA A 3 1.80 -33.63 -4.09
CA ALA A 3 1.57 -32.66 -5.15
C ALA A 3 2.74 -31.67 -5.33
N TYR A 4 3.34 -31.23 -4.23
CA TYR A 4 4.49 -30.32 -4.25
C TYR A 4 5.73 -30.98 -4.87
N THR A 5 6.01 -32.26 -4.57
CA THR A 5 7.16 -32.97 -5.18
C THR A 5 7.04 -33.02 -6.69
N LEU A 6 5.84 -33.32 -7.21
CA LEU A 6 5.60 -33.31 -8.65
C LEU A 6 5.74 -31.88 -9.24
N ALA A 7 5.21 -30.87 -8.55
CA ALA A 7 5.38 -29.47 -8.98
C ALA A 7 6.85 -29.07 -9.04
N LYS A 8 7.62 -29.42 -8.03
CA LYS A 8 9.07 -29.14 -7.94
C LYS A 8 9.82 -29.75 -9.13
N GLU A 9 9.55 -31.02 -9.49
CA GLU A 9 10.15 -31.67 -10.65
C GLU A 9 9.80 -30.95 -11.96
N ARG A 10 8.53 -30.56 -12.14
CA ARG A 10 8.09 -29.83 -13.35
C ARG A 10 8.72 -28.47 -13.48
N TYR A 11 8.84 -27.69 -12.39
CA TYR A 11 9.52 -26.40 -12.40
C TYR A 11 11.05 -26.56 -12.59
N ALA A 12 11.65 -27.58 -11.98
CA ALA A 12 13.07 -27.88 -12.16
C ALA A 12 13.42 -28.20 -13.64
N ALA A 13 12.52 -28.87 -14.36
CA ALA A 13 12.69 -29.12 -15.81
C ALA A 13 12.72 -27.82 -16.63
N LEU A 14 12.20 -26.70 -16.11
CA LEU A 14 12.29 -25.36 -16.70
C LEU A 14 13.46 -24.52 -16.13
N GLY A 15 14.28 -25.12 -15.27
CA GLY A 15 15.40 -24.43 -14.62
C GLY A 15 15.01 -23.56 -13.44
N VAL A 16 13.83 -23.78 -12.82
CA VAL A 16 13.36 -23.03 -11.68
C VAL A 16 13.57 -23.82 -10.38
N ASP A 17 14.29 -23.23 -9.43
CA ASP A 17 14.47 -23.77 -8.07
C ASP A 17 13.34 -23.30 -7.17
N THR A 18 12.33 -24.14 -6.98
CA THR A 18 11.18 -23.83 -6.12
C THR A 18 11.53 -23.63 -4.64
N GLU A 19 12.61 -24.27 -4.14
CA GLU A 19 13.06 -24.04 -2.75
C GLU A 19 13.65 -22.64 -2.59
N GLY A 20 14.52 -22.23 -3.52
CA GLY A 20 15.03 -20.87 -3.57
C GLY A 20 13.93 -19.82 -3.73
N VAL A 21 12.92 -20.11 -4.55
CA VAL A 21 11.75 -19.25 -4.74
C VAL A 21 10.97 -19.08 -3.44
N LEU A 22 10.66 -20.13 -2.72
CA LEU A 22 9.92 -20.06 -1.44
C LEU A 22 10.71 -19.32 -0.36
N ASN A 23 12.04 -19.50 -0.30
CA ASN A 23 12.90 -18.74 0.62
C ASN A 23 12.90 -17.25 0.26
N THR A 24 12.98 -16.90 -1.02
CA THR A 24 12.91 -15.50 -1.47
C THR A 24 11.57 -14.88 -1.11
N LEU A 25 10.46 -15.57 -1.42
CA LEU A 25 9.10 -15.09 -1.13
C LEU A 25 8.89 -14.79 0.35
N LYS A 26 9.37 -15.68 1.22
CA LYS A 26 9.29 -15.50 2.67
C LYS A 26 9.93 -14.20 3.16
N ASP A 27 10.97 -13.72 2.47
CA ASP A 27 11.72 -12.54 2.85
C ASP A 27 11.15 -11.24 2.29
N VAL A 28 10.22 -11.30 1.33
CA VAL A 28 9.54 -10.11 0.81
C VAL A 28 8.57 -9.56 1.86
N THR A 29 8.71 -8.27 2.16
CA THR A 29 7.85 -7.59 3.12
C THR A 29 6.71 -6.88 2.40
N VAL A 30 5.48 -7.07 2.89
CA VAL A 30 4.30 -6.33 2.43
C VAL A 30 3.75 -5.49 3.57
N SER A 31 3.56 -4.20 3.34
CA SER A 31 2.97 -3.26 4.30
C SER A 31 1.46 -3.33 4.24
N VAL A 32 0.83 -3.57 5.40
CA VAL A 32 -0.60 -3.82 5.53
C VAL A 32 -1.30 -2.57 6.04
N HIS A 33 -2.15 -2.01 5.22
CA HIS A 33 -2.95 -0.84 5.53
C HIS A 33 -3.98 -1.12 6.64
N CYS A 34 -4.08 -0.23 7.63
CA CYS A 34 -4.99 -0.41 8.76
C CYS A 34 -6.45 -0.06 8.44
N TRP A 35 -6.67 0.78 7.46
CA TRP A 35 -7.98 1.42 7.18
C TRP A 35 -9.04 0.50 6.54
N GLN A 36 -8.71 -0.72 6.16
CA GLN A 36 -9.68 -1.75 5.82
C GLN A 36 -10.50 -2.20 7.06
N GLY A 37 -9.96 -2.12 8.27
CA GLY A 37 -10.58 -2.66 9.47
C GLY A 37 -11.67 -1.77 10.07
N ASP A 38 -11.55 -0.45 9.88
CA ASP A 38 -12.40 0.57 10.47
C ASP A 38 -13.05 1.51 9.45
N ASP A 39 -13.02 1.16 8.17
CA ASP A 39 -13.58 1.96 7.06
C ASP A 39 -12.99 3.37 6.98
N VAL A 40 -11.68 3.49 7.15
CA VAL A 40 -10.90 4.75 7.04
C VAL A 40 -11.27 5.81 8.11
N VAL A 41 -11.95 5.44 9.18
CA VAL A 41 -12.44 6.42 10.18
C VAL A 41 -11.31 6.97 11.05
N GLY A 42 -10.39 6.11 11.50
CA GLY A 42 -9.36 6.50 12.46
C GLY A 42 -9.90 6.75 13.87
N PHE A 43 -9.07 7.38 14.74
CA PHE A 43 -9.38 7.58 16.16
C PHE A 43 -9.22 9.02 16.61
N ASP A 44 -8.83 9.96 15.73
CA ASP A 44 -8.51 11.35 16.08
C ASP A 44 -9.70 12.31 15.94
N ALA A 45 -10.69 12.01 15.14
CA ALA A 45 -11.83 12.89 14.89
C ALA A 45 -13.14 12.10 14.73
N LYS A 46 -14.27 12.82 14.90
CA LYS A 46 -15.61 12.29 14.63
C LYS A 46 -16.25 12.94 13.41
N GLU A 47 -15.45 13.55 12.56
CA GLU A 47 -15.95 14.17 11.32
C GLU A 47 -16.28 13.11 10.26
N ALA A 48 -17.22 13.44 9.39
CA ALA A 48 -17.55 12.57 8.26
C ALA A 48 -16.39 12.49 7.28
N LEU A 49 -16.24 11.35 6.59
CA LEU A 49 -15.27 11.18 5.53
C LEU A 49 -15.43 12.26 4.44
N SER A 50 -14.33 12.81 3.98
CA SER A 50 -14.29 13.88 2.97
C SER A 50 -13.03 13.74 2.10
N GLY A 51 -12.83 14.68 1.15
CA GLY A 51 -11.66 14.65 0.27
C GLY A 51 -11.74 13.55 -0.80
N GLY A 52 -12.97 13.16 -1.18
CA GLY A 52 -13.18 12.07 -2.15
C GLY A 52 -13.07 10.67 -1.56
N ILE A 53 -12.77 10.55 -0.27
CA ILE A 53 -12.75 9.27 0.44
C ILE A 53 -14.19 8.87 0.76
N GLN A 54 -14.63 7.74 0.25
CA GLN A 54 -15.95 7.17 0.52
C GLN A 54 -15.86 5.66 0.68
N THR A 55 -16.41 5.16 1.78
CA THR A 55 -16.61 3.72 1.97
C THR A 55 -18.05 3.37 1.63
N THR A 56 -18.23 2.29 0.87
CA THR A 56 -19.55 1.78 0.50
C THR A 56 -19.80 0.44 1.16
N GLY A 57 -20.93 0.33 1.86
CA GLY A 57 -21.33 -0.87 2.57
C GLY A 57 -21.48 -0.63 4.06
N ASN A 58 -22.01 -1.64 4.73
CA ASN A 58 -22.29 -1.63 6.16
C ASN A 58 -22.15 -3.04 6.75
N TYR A 59 -21.20 -3.82 6.28
CA TYR A 59 -20.96 -5.16 6.83
C TYR A 59 -20.66 -5.04 8.33
N PRO A 60 -21.27 -5.88 9.19
CA PRO A 60 -21.10 -5.77 10.64
C PRO A 60 -19.66 -6.08 11.08
N GLY A 61 -19.32 -5.66 12.31
CA GLY A 61 -18.05 -5.99 12.94
C GLY A 61 -16.89 -5.04 12.62
N LYS A 62 -17.17 -3.81 12.17
CA LYS A 62 -16.15 -2.76 12.00
C LYS A 62 -15.44 -2.49 13.33
N ALA A 63 -14.12 -2.34 13.30
CA ALA A 63 -13.35 -1.91 14.46
C ALA A 63 -13.66 -0.45 14.80
N ALA A 64 -13.99 -0.20 16.08
CA ALA A 64 -14.33 1.13 16.61
C ALA A 64 -13.29 1.64 17.61
N THR A 65 -12.36 0.80 18.04
CA THR A 65 -11.28 1.16 18.98
C THR A 65 -9.94 0.62 18.51
N PRO A 66 -8.83 1.21 18.99
CA PRO A 66 -7.48 0.69 18.67
C PRO A 66 -7.31 -0.78 19.06
N GLU A 67 -7.88 -1.22 20.19
CA GLU A 67 -7.81 -2.61 20.65
C GLU A 67 -8.51 -3.57 19.70
N GLN A 68 -9.68 -3.18 19.21
CA GLN A 68 -10.42 -3.98 18.23
C GLN A 68 -9.64 -4.09 16.93
N LEU A 69 -9.06 -2.99 16.45
CA LEU A 69 -8.27 -2.98 15.22
C LEU A 69 -6.98 -3.82 15.38
N MET A 70 -6.30 -3.72 16.52
CA MET A 70 -5.12 -4.56 16.83
C MET A 70 -5.48 -6.05 16.89
N ALA A 71 -6.63 -6.40 17.47
CA ALA A 71 -7.10 -7.80 17.49
C ALA A 71 -7.42 -8.33 16.09
N ASP A 72 -8.02 -7.50 15.23
CA ASP A 72 -8.28 -7.84 13.84
C ASP A 72 -6.97 -8.04 13.05
N PHE A 73 -5.97 -7.19 13.29
CA PHE A 73 -4.64 -7.39 12.71
C PHE A 73 -3.99 -8.70 13.18
N ASP A 74 -4.14 -9.08 14.44
CA ASP A 74 -3.60 -10.36 14.94
C ASP A 74 -4.18 -11.54 14.18
N GLU A 75 -5.48 -11.50 13.89
CA GLU A 75 -6.13 -12.54 13.09
C GLU A 75 -5.63 -12.53 11.63
N VAL A 76 -5.48 -11.37 11.02
CA VAL A 76 -4.92 -11.23 9.66
C VAL A 76 -3.49 -11.74 9.60
N LEU A 77 -2.64 -11.38 10.56
CA LEU A 77 -1.26 -11.83 10.64
C LEU A 77 -1.16 -13.36 10.79
N ARG A 78 -2.07 -13.95 11.56
CA ARG A 78 -2.16 -15.41 11.76
C ARG A 78 -2.56 -16.15 10.48
N LEU A 79 -3.37 -15.52 9.62
CA LEU A 79 -3.94 -16.13 8.43
C LEU A 79 -3.19 -15.81 7.13
N THR A 80 -2.12 -15.05 7.20
CA THR A 80 -1.38 -14.62 6.00
C THR A 80 0.11 -14.89 6.12
N PRO A 81 0.77 -15.48 5.09
CA PRO A 81 2.18 -15.83 5.14
C PRO A 81 3.11 -14.64 4.89
N GLY A 82 4.40 -14.81 5.18
CA GLY A 82 5.49 -13.87 4.85
C GLY A 82 5.62 -12.67 5.79
N LYS A 83 6.65 -11.86 5.55
CA LYS A 83 6.97 -10.67 6.37
C LYS A 83 5.99 -9.53 6.13
N LYS A 84 5.67 -8.79 7.18
CA LYS A 84 4.73 -7.67 7.13
C LYS A 84 5.21 -6.46 7.90
N LYS A 85 4.63 -5.31 7.56
CA LYS A 85 4.64 -4.07 8.31
C LYS A 85 3.20 -3.62 8.56
N LEU A 86 3.00 -2.80 9.57
CA LEU A 86 1.79 -1.99 9.69
C LEU A 86 1.90 -0.77 8.76
N ASN A 87 0.81 -0.38 8.12
CA ASN A 87 0.69 0.90 7.47
C ASN A 87 -0.42 1.71 8.14
N LEU A 88 -0.04 2.83 8.79
CA LEU A 88 -0.93 3.66 9.58
C LEU A 88 -1.14 5.02 8.90
N HIS A 89 -2.30 5.62 9.14
CA HIS A 89 -2.56 7.04 8.91
C HIS A 89 -2.36 7.86 10.19
N ALA A 90 -2.14 9.15 10.04
CA ALA A 90 -2.05 10.09 11.17
C ALA A 90 -3.36 10.15 11.99
N SER A 91 -4.50 9.91 11.35
CA SER A 91 -5.82 9.80 12.00
C SER A 91 -5.95 8.63 12.99
N TYR A 92 -4.97 7.73 13.02
CA TYR A 92 -4.91 6.62 14.02
C TYR A 92 -4.14 7.00 15.28
N ALA A 93 -3.91 8.29 15.54
CA ALA A 93 -3.40 8.78 16.81
C ALA A 93 -4.31 8.33 17.97
N ILE A 94 -3.70 7.85 19.05
CA ILE A 94 -4.42 7.40 20.26
C ILE A 94 -4.19 8.44 21.35
N PHE A 95 -5.27 9.03 21.82
CA PHE A 95 -5.26 10.00 22.90
C PHE A 95 -5.71 9.34 24.19
N GLU A 96 -4.94 9.53 25.27
CA GLU A 96 -5.20 8.95 26.58
C GLU A 96 -5.65 10.06 27.56
N ASP A 97 -6.37 9.68 28.60
CA ASP A 97 -6.74 10.54 29.73
C ASP A 97 -7.48 11.86 29.34
N GLY A 98 -8.24 11.83 28.24
CA GLY A 98 -8.98 13.02 27.77
C GLY A 98 -8.11 14.06 27.06
N GLU A 99 -6.85 13.73 26.79
CA GLU A 99 -5.99 14.55 25.92
C GLU A 99 -6.56 14.57 24.50
N PHE A 100 -6.42 15.69 23.83
CA PHE A 100 -6.62 15.83 22.40
C PHE A 100 -5.54 16.73 21.81
N ALA A 101 -5.04 16.38 20.65
CA ALA A 101 -4.17 17.22 19.84
C ALA A 101 -4.67 17.22 18.41
N ASP A 102 -4.85 18.40 17.84
CA ASP A 102 -5.20 18.52 16.44
C ASP A 102 -4.05 18.04 15.55
N ARG A 103 -4.31 17.81 14.27
CA ARG A 103 -3.35 17.18 13.34
C ARG A 103 -2.04 17.93 13.21
N ASP A 104 -2.03 19.26 13.32
CA ASP A 104 -0.81 20.09 13.35
C ASP A 104 -0.01 19.98 14.65
N ALA A 105 -0.60 19.38 15.70
CA ALA A 105 -0.03 19.25 17.04
C ALA A 105 0.23 17.81 17.49
N ILE A 106 -0.07 16.80 16.67
CA ILE A 106 0.18 15.39 16.99
C ILE A 106 1.68 15.13 17.21
N ARG A 107 1.98 14.12 18.05
CA ARG A 107 3.35 13.77 18.46
C ARG A 107 3.54 12.26 18.52
N SER A 108 4.78 11.83 18.55
CA SER A 108 5.18 10.40 18.66
C SER A 108 4.49 9.67 19.82
N LYS A 109 4.25 10.32 20.95
CA LYS A 109 3.57 9.69 22.10
C LYS A 109 2.16 9.17 21.79
N HIS A 110 1.45 9.81 20.84
CA HIS A 110 0.12 9.39 20.43
C HIS A 110 0.13 8.10 19.59
N PHE A 111 1.30 7.61 19.25
CA PHE A 111 1.51 6.37 18.50
C PHE A 111 2.32 5.33 19.30
N SER A 112 2.62 5.59 20.58
CA SER A 112 3.41 4.69 21.42
C SER A 112 2.79 3.30 21.56
N ARG A 113 1.47 3.20 21.61
CA ARG A 113 0.75 1.92 21.67
C ARG A 113 0.90 1.11 20.36
N TRP A 114 0.90 1.77 19.21
CA TRP A 114 1.18 1.13 17.92
C TRP A 114 2.61 0.63 17.82
N VAL A 115 3.57 1.41 18.32
CA VAL A 115 4.97 0.99 18.40
C VAL A 115 5.12 -0.22 19.32
N ALA A 116 4.52 -0.21 20.51
CA ALA A 116 4.54 -1.35 21.42
C ALA A 116 3.94 -2.61 20.77
N TYR A 117 2.81 -2.46 20.10
CA TYR A 117 2.15 -3.53 19.34
C TYR A 117 3.06 -4.10 18.24
N ALA A 118 3.67 -3.24 17.43
CA ALA A 118 4.55 -3.63 16.35
C ALA A 118 5.82 -4.34 16.85
N LYS A 119 6.47 -3.78 17.88
CA LYS A 119 7.67 -4.37 18.49
C LYS A 119 7.41 -5.77 19.05
N ALA A 120 6.28 -5.97 19.73
CA ALA A 120 5.90 -7.28 20.28
C ALA A 120 5.72 -8.36 19.20
N ARG A 121 5.48 -7.97 17.94
CA ARG A 121 5.27 -8.86 16.79
C ARG A 121 6.41 -8.84 15.77
N GLY A 122 7.48 -8.08 16.06
CA GLY A 122 8.60 -7.90 15.14
C GLY A 122 8.21 -7.19 13.83
N LEU A 123 7.18 -6.34 13.84
CA LEU A 123 6.74 -5.57 12.68
C LEU A 123 7.49 -4.23 12.59
N GLY A 124 7.61 -3.68 11.38
CA GLY A 124 7.88 -2.27 11.15
C GLY A 124 6.57 -1.50 10.98
N ILE A 125 6.67 -0.17 10.88
CA ILE A 125 5.52 0.70 10.64
C ILE A 125 5.84 1.62 9.47
N ASP A 126 4.93 1.70 8.49
CA ASP A 126 4.88 2.74 7.47
C ASP A 126 3.79 3.74 7.83
N PHE A 127 3.83 4.94 7.26
CA PHE A 127 2.99 6.03 7.73
C PHE A 127 2.44 6.90 6.60
N ASN A 128 1.26 7.47 6.83
CA ASN A 128 0.62 8.41 5.92
C ASN A 128 0.10 9.61 6.72
N PRO A 129 0.52 10.84 6.40
CA PRO A 129 -0.21 12.02 6.82
C PRO A 129 -1.64 11.96 6.32
N THR A 130 -2.59 12.49 7.10
CA THR A 130 -4.01 12.47 6.75
C THR A 130 -4.48 13.86 6.38
N PHE A 131 -4.49 14.17 5.06
CA PHE A 131 -4.87 15.46 4.52
C PHE A 131 -6.35 15.54 4.11
N PHE A 132 -7.21 14.72 4.70
CA PHE A 132 -8.64 14.66 4.38
C PHE A 132 -9.48 14.48 5.65
N SER A 133 -10.80 14.56 5.53
CA SER A 133 -11.75 14.36 6.64
C SER A 133 -11.43 15.25 7.85
N HIS A 134 -11.29 16.56 7.60
CA HIS A 134 -10.97 17.55 8.60
C HIS A 134 -11.50 18.93 8.23
N SER A 135 -11.90 19.74 9.21
CA SER A 135 -12.48 21.09 9.03
C SER A 135 -11.51 22.07 8.33
N MET A 136 -10.20 21.80 8.38
CA MET A 136 -9.19 22.60 7.68
C MET A 136 -8.98 22.18 6.20
N VAL A 137 -9.73 21.22 5.67
CA VAL A 137 -9.89 21.08 4.22
C VAL A 137 -10.87 22.15 3.74
N LYS A 138 -10.38 23.17 3.05
CA LYS A 138 -11.17 24.31 2.60
C LYS A 138 -11.28 24.31 1.07
N ASP A 139 -12.50 24.35 0.58
CA ASP A 139 -12.79 24.35 -0.87
C ASP A 139 -12.10 23.18 -1.63
N GLY A 140 -11.98 22.01 -0.97
CA GLY A 140 -11.30 20.84 -1.51
C GLY A 140 -9.76 20.96 -1.56
N LEU A 141 -9.17 21.91 -0.83
CA LEU A 141 -7.73 22.18 -0.85
C LEU A 141 -7.10 22.08 0.54
N THR A 142 -5.84 21.63 0.56
CA THR A 142 -4.97 21.51 1.73
C THR A 142 -3.63 22.18 1.49
N LEU A 143 -2.60 21.44 1.13
CA LEU A 143 -1.23 21.95 0.85
C LEU A 143 -1.16 22.89 -0.37
N SER A 144 -2.17 22.89 -1.22
CA SER A 144 -2.25 23.78 -2.38
C SER A 144 -3.19 24.98 -2.20
N SER A 145 -3.82 25.12 -1.04
CA SER A 145 -4.77 26.21 -0.74
C SER A 145 -4.16 27.60 -0.98
N PRO A 146 -4.91 28.57 -1.54
CA PRO A 146 -4.50 29.96 -1.57
C PRO A 146 -4.46 30.62 -0.17
N ASP A 147 -5.22 30.10 0.79
CA ASP A 147 -5.22 30.55 2.18
C ASP A 147 -3.96 30.07 2.90
N GLU A 148 -3.14 31.02 3.37
CA GLU A 148 -1.88 30.73 4.08
C GLU A 148 -2.12 30.05 5.43
N THR A 149 -3.22 30.34 6.10
CA THR A 149 -3.58 29.70 7.39
C THR A 149 -3.85 28.22 7.17
N VAL A 150 -4.60 27.87 6.12
CA VAL A 150 -4.87 26.48 5.73
C VAL A 150 -3.57 25.75 5.38
N ARG A 151 -2.73 26.38 4.52
CA ARG A 151 -1.46 25.75 4.14
C ARG A 151 -0.54 25.56 5.32
N HIS A 152 -0.41 26.56 6.21
CA HIS A 152 0.44 26.48 7.39
C HIS A 152 0.03 25.32 8.30
N PHE A 153 -1.27 25.17 8.57
CA PHE A 153 -1.80 24.04 9.34
C PHE A 153 -1.36 22.69 8.76
N TRP A 154 -1.54 22.51 7.46
CA TRP A 154 -1.20 21.26 6.79
C TRP A 154 0.30 21.03 6.63
N VAL A 155 1.09 22.06 6.46
CA VAL A 155 2.56 21.98 6.47
C VAL A 155 3.06 21.54 7.85
N GLU A 156 2.54 22.12 8.93
CA GLU A 156 2.89 21.69 10.29
C GLU A 156 2.46 20.24 10.55
N HIS A 157 1.26 19.83 10.09
CA HIS A 157 0.86 18.43 10.11
C HIS A 157 1.90 17.53 9.41
N GLY A 158 2.31 17.87 8.20
CA GLY A 158 3.32 17.11 7.46
C GLY A 158 4.66 17.01 8.20
N LYS A 159 5.14 18.11 8.80
CA LYS A 159 6.36 18.12 9.61
C LYS A 159 6.25 17.25 10.85
N ARG A 160 5.09 17.23 11.54
CA ARG A 160 4.83 16.31 12.67
C ARG A 160 4.88 14.87 12.21
N CYS A 161 4.29 14.58 11.06
CA CYS A 161 4.30 13.22 10.49
C CYS A 161 5.71 12.75 10.11
N MET A 162 6.59 13.62 9.61
CA MET A 162 8.00 13.30 9.38
C MET A 162 8.70 12.88 10.69
N ALA A 163 8.51 13.63 11.77
CA ALA A 163 9.09 13.29 13.09
C ALA A 163 8.52 11.98 13.65
N ILE A 164 7.23 11.69 13.40
CA ILE A 164 6.59 10.43 13.81
C ILE A 164 7.14 9.26 12.98
N ALA A 165 7.38 9.44 11.68
CA ALA A 165 7.98 8.41 10.83
C ALA A 165 9.40 8.05 11.28
N GLU A 166 10.18 9.04 11.68
CA GLU A 166 11.52 8.82 12.26
C GLU A 166 11.44 8.03 13.57
N TYR A 167 10.53 8.42 14.47
CA TYR A 167 10.26 7.67 15.70
C TYR A 167 9.87 6.22 15.42
N PHE A 168 9.04 5.94 14.41
CA PHE A 168 8.70 4.57 14.04
C PHE A 168 9.91 3.77 13.58
N ALA A 169 10.75 4.37 12.75
CA ALA A 169 11.95 3.72 12.24
C ALA A 169 12.96 3.43 13.36
N GLU A 170 13.15 4.36 14.29
CA GLU A 170 14.04 4.20 15.43
C GLU A 170 13.55 3.11 16.38
N GLU A 171 12.29 3.18 16.80
CA GLU A 171 11.73 2.28 17.80
C GLU A 171 11.56 0.84 17.30
N THR A 172 11.22 0.67 16.03
CA THR A 172 11.04 -0.67 15.43
C THR A 172 12.35 -1.25 14.89
N GLY A 173 13.39 -0.42 14.69
CA GLY A 173 14.63 -0.80 14.04
C GLY A 173 14.47 -1.16 12.56
N LYS A 174 13.38 -0.72 11.93
CA LYS A 174 13.06 -1.01 10.52
C LYS A 174 12.77 0.28 9.76
N PRO A 175 13.09 0.36 8.45
CA PRO A 175 12.78 1.52 7.65
C PRO A 175 11.29 1.88 7.71
N CYS A 176 10.96 3.17 7.68
CA CYS A 176 9.61 3.69 7.56
C CYS A 176 9.45 4.39 6.21
N VAL A 177 8.49 3.96 5.41
CA VAL A 177 7.99 4.70 4.26
C VAL A 177 6.93 5.67 4.76
N ILE A 178 7.05 6.95 4.43
CA ILE A 178 6.01 7.95 4.72
C ILE A 178 5.47 8.48 3.40
N ASN A 179 4.17 8.29 3.18
CA ASN A 179 3.51 8.61 1.92
C ASN A 179 2.68 9.89 2.00
N PHE A 180 3.01 10.89 1.20
CA PHE A 180 2.28 12.14 1.06
C PHE A 180 1.30 12.05 -0.10
N TRP A 181 0.03 11.94 0.21
CA TRP A 181 -1.09 12.00 -0.71
C TRP A 181 -2.04 13.13 -0.30
N ILE A 182 -2.50 13.94 -1.26
CA ILE A 182 -3.46 15.02 -1.02
C ILE A 182 -4.71 14.88 -1.90
N PRO A 183 -5.90 15.23 -1.39
CA PRO A 183 -7.13 15.22 -2.16
C PRO A 183 -7.35 16.48 -3.01
N ASP A 184 -6.37 17.37 -3.11
CA ASP A 184 -6.52 18.71 -3.66
C ASP A 184 -6.84 18.70 -5.15
N GLY A 185 -7.88 19.43 -5.53
CA GLY A 185 -8.29 19.58 -6.91
C GLY A 185 -9.59 20.35 -7.05
N TYR A 186 -10.17 20.32 -8.25
CA TYR A 186 -11.43 21.01 -8.54
C TYR A 186 -12.40 20.13 -9.33
N LYS A 187 -13.68 20.24 -8.97
CA LYS A 187 -14.77 19.63 -9.70
C LYS A 187 -14.93 20.26 -11.09
N ASP A 188 -14.84 21.57 -11.16
CA ASP A 188 -15.01 22.35 -12.37
C ASP A 188 -13.68 22.84 -12.95
N TYR A 189 -13.65 23.23 -14.21
CA TYR A 189 -12.44 23.68 -14.90
C TYR A 189 -11.87 24.96 -14.27
N PRO A 190 -10.66 24.94 -13.69
CA PRO A 190 -10.03 26.15 -13.16
C PRO A 190 -9.43 26.98 -14.29
N ALA A 191 -9.39 28.30 -14.08
CA ALA A 191 -8.69 29.22 -14.97
C ALA A 191 -7.16 29.16 -14.82
N ASP A 192 -6.68 28.72 -13.64
CA ASP A 192 -5.26 28.61 -13.31
C ASP A 192 -4.96 27.25 -12.66
N ARG A 193 -4.22 26.42 -13.37
CA ARG A 193 -3.74 25.12 -12.90
C ARG A 193 -2.31 25.18 -12.35
N LEU A 194 -1.56 26.24 -12.63
CA LEU A 194 -0.16 26.35 -12.24
C LEU A 194 0.02 26.77 -10.79
N SER A 195 -0.74 27.75 -10.32
CA SER A 195 -0.56 28.32 -8.97
C SER A 195 -0.85 27.30 -7.85
N PRO A 196 -1.92 26.45 -7.90
CA PRO A 196 -2.09 25.39 -6.91
C PRO A 196 -0.92 24.41 -6.87
N ARG A 197 -0.39 24.00 -8.03
CA ARG A 197 0.78 23.11 -8.12
C ARG A 197 2.05 23.77 -7.56
N ARG A 198 2.24 25.07 -7.80
CA ARG A 198 3.37 25.82 -7.23
C ARG A 198 3.28 25.84 -5.70
N ARG A 199 2.11 26.14 -5.14
CA ARG A 199 1.88 26.11 -3.69
C ARG A 199 2.10 24.72 -3.10
N TYR A 200 1.62 23.67 -3.77
CA TYR A 200 1.86 22.29 -3.34
C TYR A 200 3.35 21.96 -3.31
N ALA A 201 4.09 22.28 -4.36
CA ALA A 201 5.54 22.08 -4.39
C ALA A 201 6.25 22.85 -3.26
N GLN A 202 5.88 24.10 -3.01
CA GLN A 202 6.44 24.91 -1.92
C GLN A 202 6.12 24.30 -0.55
N SER A 203 4.88 23.87 -0.31
CA SER A 203 4.46 23.24 0.92
C SER A 203 5.22 21.92 1.17
N MET A 204 5.40 21.11 0.14
CA MET A 204 6.20 19.90 0.24
C MET A 204 7.69 20.17 0.47
N ASP A 205 8.27 21.17 -0.20
CA ASP A 205 9.65 21.59 0.03
C ASP A 205 9.84 22.05 1.49
N GLU A 206 8.86 22.72 2.08
CA GLU A 206 8.88 23.15 3.47
C GLU A 206 8.75 21.95 4.44
N ILE A 207 7.85 21.00 4.17
CA ILE A 207 7.72 19.77 4.96
C ILE A 207 9.04 18.99 4.95
N LEU A 208 9.63 18.80 3.78
CA LEU A 208 10.85 18.01 3.60
C LEU A 208 12.13 18.74 4.05
N SER A 209 12.04 20.03 4.46
CA SER A 209 13.17 20.79 5.01
C SER A 209 13.54 20.37 6.43
N VAL A 210 12.65 19.66 7.15
CA VAL A 210 12.98 19.13 8.47
C VAL A 210 14.08 18.07 8.37
N PRO A 211 15.05 18.04 9.28
CA PRO A 211 16.06 17.00 9.29
C PRO A 211 15.43 15.62 9.54
N TYR A 212 15.89 14.59 8.84
CA TYR A 212 15.53 13.20 9.06
C TYR A 212 16.64 12.25 8.57
N ASP A 213 16.69 11.04 9.10
CA ASP A 213 17.64 10.00 8.68
C ASP A 213 17.19 9.38 7.34
N LYS A 214 17.83 9.79 6.24
CA LYS A 214 17.53 9.32 4.88
C LYS A 214 17.83 7.84 4.65
N THR A 215 18.49 7.16 5.60
CA THR A 215 18.72 5.71 5.54
C THR A 215 17.58 4.91 6.17
N LYS A 216 16.74 5.56 6.96
CA LYS A 216 15.66 4.95 7.73
C LYS A 216 14.26 5.43 7.32
N VAL A 217 14.12 6.70 6.91
CA VAL A 217 12.84 7.29 6.53
C VAL A 217 12.85 7.59 5.05
N PHE A 218 11.84 7.09 4.34
CA PHE A 218 11.68 7.21 2.89
C PHE A 218 10.41 8.00 2.56
N PRO A 219 10.51 9.33 2.44
CA PRO A 219 9.38 10.13 1.99
C PRO A 219 9.02 9.78 0.55
N CYS A 220 7.73 9.54 0.34
CA CYS A 220 7.12 9.31 -0.96
C CYS A 220 6.08 10.38 -1.25
N ILE A 221 5.81 10.61 -2.51
CA ILE A 221 4.66 11.39 -2.95
C ILE A 221 3.83 10.53 -3.89
N GLU A 222 2.54 10.47 -3.62
CA GLU A 222 1.57 9.70 -4.36
C GLU A 222 0.70 10.59 -5.23
N SER A 223 0.52 10.20 -6.48
CA SER A 223 -0.38 10.91 -7.39
C SER A 223 -1.83 10.56 -7.12
N LYS A 224 -2.73 11.41 -7.63
CA LYS A 224 -4.17 11.16 -7.71
C LYS A 224 -4.63 11.30 -9.15
N VAL A 225 -5.57 10.47 -9.54
CA VAL A 225 -6.34 10.62 -10.78
C VAL A 225 -7.66 11.36 -10.48
N PHE A 226 -8.48 11.63 -11.47
CA PHE A 226 -9.82 12.19 -11.29
C PHE A 226 -10.65 11.35 -10.28
N GLY A 227 -11.60 11.99 -9.65
CA GLY A 227 -12.50 11.34 -8.69
C GLY A 227 -13.59 12.30 -8.23
N ILE A 228 -14.37 11.93 -7.22
CA ILE A 228 -15.44 12.78 -6.67
C ILE A 228 -14.83 14.07 -6.11
N GLY A 229 -15.29 15.21 -6.62
CA GLY A 229 -14.76 16.53 -6.27
C GLY A 229 -13.50 16.95 -7.04
N LEU A 230 -12.94 16.06 -7.88
CA LEU A 230 -11.72 16.24 -8.65
C LEU A 230 -11.93 15.92 -10.15
N GLU A 231 -13.13 16.11 -10.64
CA GLU A 231 -13.54 15.65 -11.97
C GLU A 231 -12.77 16.37 -13.09
N ALA A 232 -12.46 17.65 -12.90
CA ALA A 232 -11.82 18.48 -13.94
C ALA A 232 -10.35 18.76 -13.70
N TYR A 233 -9.86 18.66 -12.46
CA TYR A 233 -8.48 19.01 -12.15
C TYR A 233 -8.00 18.38 -10.84
N THR A 234 -6.88 17.71 -10.92
CA THR A 234 -6.12 17.16 -9.77
C THR A 234 -4.79 17.90 -9.65
N VAL A 235 -4.50 18.46 -8.47
CA VAL A 235 -3.25 19.18 -8.22
C VAL A 235 -2.06 18.23 -8.27
N GLY A 236 -2.13 17.13 -7.51
CA GLY A 236 -1.12 16.08 -7.44
C GLY A 236 -1.28 15.05 -8.57
N SER A 237 -1.25 15.46 -9.84
CA SER A 237 -1.32 14.50 -10.95
C SER A 237 -0.04 13.67 -11.07
N ALA A 238 -0.09 12.56 -11.82
CA ALA A 238 1.06 11.68 -12.05
C ALA A 238 2.27 12.44 -12.58
N GLU A 239 2.06 13.37 -13.53
CA GLU A 239 3.15 14.18 -14.11
C GLU A 239 3.76 15.12 -13.06
N PHE A 240 2.92 15.73 -12.20
CA PHE A 240 3.43 16.57 -11.12
C PHE A 240 4.28 15.74 -10.16
N CYS A 241 3.76 14.65 -9.65
CA CYS A 241 4.45 13.81 -8.67
C CYS A 241 5.75 13.23 -9.23
N THR A 242 5.74 12.70 -10.46
CA THR A 242 6.94 12.18 -11.13
C THR A 242 8.03 13.24 -11.27
N ASN A 243 7.67 14.44 -11.73
CA ASN A 243 8.65 15.53 -11.86
C ASN A 243 9.15 16.01 -10.51
N TYR A 244 8.27 16.09 -9.51
CA TYR A 244 8.65 16.51 -8.16
C TYR A 244 9.66 15.52 -7.54
N VAL A 245 9.37 14.20 -7.54
CA VAL A 245 10.27 13.21 -6.96
C VAL A 245 11.63 13.17 -7.66
N ASN A 246 11.64 13.22 -8.98
CA ASN A 246 12.88 13.23 -9.76
C ASN A 246 13.76 14.45 -9.50
N THR A 247 13.15 15.62 -9.22
CA THR A 247 13.89 16.87 -8.95
C THR A 247 14.29 17.04 -7.49
N ARG A 248 13.65 16.32 -6.53
CA ARG A 248 13.95 16.35 -5.09
C ARG A 248 14.65 15.08 -4.60
N HIS A 249 14.81 14.07 -5.47
CA HIS A 249 15.47 12.82 -5.16
C HIS A 249 14.84 12.10 -3.95
N ILE A 250 13.50 12.10 -3.88
CA ILE A 250 12.71 11.29 -2.94
C ILE A 250 12.14 10.07 -3.65
N THR A 251 11.52 9.17 -2.91
CA THR A 251 10.99 7.92 -3.47
C THR A 251 9.65 8.17 -4.19
N PRO A 252 9.49 7.79 -5.47
CA PRO A 252 8.19 7.81 -6.12
C PRO A 252 7.29 6.72 -5.52
N LEU A 253 6.01 7.02 -5.36
CA LEU A 253 4.99 6.03 -5.03
C LEU A 253 3.96 5.98 -6.14
N MET A 254 3.69 4.78 -6.64
CA MET A 254 2.63 4.53 -7.61
C MET A 254 1.55 3.68 -6.96
N ASP A 255 0.33 4.20 -6.93
CA ASP A 255 -0.88 3.43 -6.67
C ASP A 255 -1.50 3.04 -8.01
N ASN A 256 -1.80 1.75 -8.19
CA ASN A 256 -2.32 1.29 -9.47
C ASN A 256 -3.79 1.67 -9.71
N GLY A 257 -4.48 2.21 -8.72
CA GLY A 257 -5.79 2.86 -8.85
C GLY A 257 -5.73 4.33 -9.26
N HIS A 258 -4.57 4.98 -9.16
CA HIS A 258 -4.41 6.42 -9.36
C HIS A 258 -3.94 6.82 -10.77
N TYR A 259 -4.21 5.96 -11.75
CA TYR A 259 -3.97 6.22 -13.18
C TYR A 259 -5.27 6.09 -13.97
N HIS A 260 -5.26 6.61 -15.20
CA HIS A 260 -6.42 6.42 -16.07
C HIS A 260 -6.68 4.91 -16.27
N PRO A 261 -7.94 4.45 -16.34
CA PRO A 261 -8.27 3.02 -16.44
C PRO A 261 -7.69 2.27 -17.64
N THR A 262 -7.16 2.99 -18.62
CA THR A 262 -6.45 2.41 -19.78
C THR A 262 -4.94 2.34 -19.59
N GLU A 263 -4.40 2.86 -18.49
CA GLU A 263 -2.98 2.82 -18.16
C GLU A 263 -2.69 1.66 -17.21
N LEU A 264 -1.56 0.98 -17.43
CA LEU A 264 -1.08 -0.10 -16.59
C LEU A 264 0.14 0.36 -15.80
N VAL A 265 0.13 0.14 -14.49
CA VAL A 265 1.28 0.46 -13.62
C VAL A 265 2.42 -0.51 -13.88
N SER A 266 2.14 -1.75 -14.24
CA SER A 266 3.15 -2.72 -14.65
C SER A 266 4.07 -2.19 -15.75
N ASP A 267 3.53 -1.47 -16.75
CA ASP A 267 4.32 -0.84 -17.81
C ASP A 267 5.21 0.32 -17.32
N LYS A 268 4.87 0.94 -16.20
CA LYS A 268 5.59 2.10 -15.65
C LYS A 268 6.76 1.71 -14.72
N ILE A 269 6.72 0.53 -14.12
CA ILE A 269 7.68 0.09 -13.09
C ILE A 269 9.12 0.13 -13.59
N SER A 270 9.39 -0.44 -14.74
CA SER A 270 10.75 -0.49 -15.31
C SER A 270 11.30 0.90 -15.61
N SER A 271 10.45 1.80 -16.14
CA SER A 271 10.81 3.20 -16.39
C SER A 271 11.15 3.94 -15.09
N MET A 272 10.33 3.78 -14.04
CA MET A 272 10.58 4.41 -12.76
C MET A 272 11.83 3.88 -12.07
N LEU A 273 12.10 2.59 -12.15
CA LEU A 273 13.30 1.95 -11.60
C LEU A 273 14.60 2.34 -12.33
N LEU A 274 14.50 2.77 -13.59
CA LEU A 274 15.67 3.23 -14.35
C LEU A 274 16.20 4.58 -13.80
N PHE A 275 15.33 5.46 -13.34
CA PHE A 275 15.66 6.83 -12.93
C PHE A 275 15.63 7.05 -11.42
N ASN A 276 15.17 6.06 -10.64
CA ASN A 276 15.06 6.15 -9.19
C ASN A 276 15.72 4.95 -8.52
N ASP A 277 16.43 5.17 -7.43
CA ASP A 277 17.07 4.12 -6.65
C ASP A 277 16.05 3.17 -6.02
N ARG A 278 14.89 3.69 -5.64
CA ARG A 278 13.78 2.98 -5.00
C ARG A 278 12.45 3.37 -5.60
N LEU A 279 11.47 2.51 -5.39
CA LEU A 279 10.08 2.70 -5.77
C LEU A 279 9.19 2.20 -4.64
N ALA A 280 8.06 2.86 -4.40
CA ALA A 280 6.99 2.33 -3.56
C ALA A 280 5.75 2.06 -4.41
N LEU A 281 5.02 1.02 -4.05
CA LEU A 281 3.74 0.67 -4.69
C LEU A 281 2.65 0.57 -3.62
N HIS A 282 1.54 1.23 -3.86
CA HIS A 282 0.25 0.93 -3.27
C HIS A 282 -0.53 0.04 -4.24
N ILE A 283 -0.90 -1.14 -3.76
CA ILE A 283 -1.55 -2.17 -4.57
C ILE A 283 -3.01 -2.20 -4.19
N THR A 284 -3.85 -1.83 -5.15
CA THR A 284 -5.31 -1.86 -5.09
C THR A 284 -5.88 -2.57 -6.32
N ARG A 285 -7.19 -2.61 -6.46
CA ARG A 285 -7.86 -3.08 -7.67
C ARG A 285 -8.89 -2.05 -8.13
N PRO A 286 -8.54 -1.14 -9.04
CA PRO A 286 -9.49 -0.19 -9.58
C PRO A 286 -10.53 -0.89 -10.47
N MET A 287 -11.80 -0.55 -10.29
CA MET A 287 -12.92 -1.02 -11.12
C MET A 287 -13.39 0.12 -12.01
N ARG A 288 -12.71 0.35 -13.14
CA ARG A 288 -12.97 1.43 -14.12
C ARG A 288 -12.58 2.84 -13.66
N TRP A 289 -12.34 3.06 -12.41
CA TRP A 289 -11.86 4.29 -11.79
C TRP A 289 -11.22 3.94 -10.46
N ASP A 290 -10.63 4.91 -9.77
CA ASP A 290 -10.08 4.75 -8.45
C ASP A 290 -11.18 4.41 -7.42
N SER A 291 -11.37 3.14 -7.15
CA SER A 291 -12.49 2.60 -6.37
C SER A 291 -12.05 1.66 -5.24
N ASP A 292 -10.76 1.57 -4.98
CA ASP A 292 -10.12 0.93 -3.83
C ASP A 292 -10.66 -0.48 -3.48
N HIS A 293 -10.94 -1.30 -4.52
CA HIS A 293 -11.39 -2.66 -4.30
C HIS A 293 -10.27 -3.58 -3.83
N VAL A 294 -10.67 -4.63 -3.14
CA VAL A 294 -9.76 -5.69 -2.67
C VAL A 294 -8.96 -6.28 -3.82
N VAL A 295 -7.64 -6.35 -3.63
CA VAL A 295 -6.70 -6.92 -4.59
C VAL A 295 -7.06 -8.38 -4.87
N LEU A 296 -7.09 -8.74 -6.15
CA LEU A 296 -7.24 -10.11 -6.61
C LEU A 296 -5.98 -10.57 -7.37
N PHE A 297 -5.88 -11.87 -7.59
CA PHE A 297 -4.83 -12.48 -8.40
C PHE A 297 -5.16 -12.35 -9.89
N ASP A 298 -5.31 -11.11 -10.35
CA ASP A 298 -5.64 -10.75 -11.73
C ASP A 298 -4.39 -10.49 -12.60
N ASP A 299 -4.60 -10.11 -13.84
CA ASP A 299 -3.50 -9.93 -14.79
C ASP A 299 -2.58 -8.78 -14.38
N GLU A 300 -3.11 -7.63 -13.99
CA GLU A 300 -2.29 -6.48 -13.64
C GLU A 300 -1.47 -6.73 -12.38
N THR A 301 -2.07 -7.31 -11.34
CA THR A 301 -1.34 -7.67 -10.11
C THR A 301 -0.18 -8.63 -10.41
N ARG A 302 -0.39 -9.60 -11.31
CA ARG A 302 0.67 -10.53 -11.75
C ARG A 302 1.77 -9.82 -12.54
N GLU A 303 1.40 -8.97 -13.49
CA GLU A 303 2.38 -8.27 -14.32
C GLU A 303 3.22 -7.26 -13.52
N MET A 304 2.62 -6.51 -12.57
CA MET A 304 3.39 -5.66 -11.65
C MET A 304 4.48 -6.46 -10.92
N MET A 305 4.13 -7.63 -10.37
CA MET A 305 5.11 -8.44 -9.64
C MET A 305 6.17 -9.05 -10.57
N LYS A 306 5.79 -9.41 -11.80
CA LYS A 306 6.77 -9.87 -12.81
C LYS A 306 7.76 -8.78 -13.17
N GLU A 307 7.32 -7.54 -13.37
CA GLU A 307 8.23 -6.44 -13.69
C GLU A 307 9.26 -6.19 -12.59
N ILE A 308 8.82 -6.26 -11.31
CA ILE A 308 9.73 -6.14 -10.16
C ILE A 308 10.77 -7.28 -10.15
N VAL A 309 10.32 -8.52 -10.37
CA VAL A 309 11.19 -9.70 -10.35
C VAL A 309 12.14 -9.72 -11.58
N ARG A 310 11.62 -9.40 -12.76
CA ARG A 310 12.41 -9.31 -14.01
C ARG A 310 13.49 -8.23 -13.94
N ALA A 311 13.20 -7.12 -13.25
CA ALA A 311 14.15 -6.04 -13.02
C ALA A 311 15.16 -6.32 -11.89
N ASP A 312 15.09 -7.51 -11.23
CA ASP A 312 15.86 -7.83 -10.03
C ASP A 312 15.72 -6.77 -8.92
N ALA A 313 14.52 -6.25 -8.75
CA ALA A 313 14.23 -5.05 -7.95
C ALA A 313 13.51 -5.32 -6.62
N LEU A 314 13.39 -6.59 -6.16
CA LEU A 314 12.72 -6.92 -4.90
C LEU A 314 13.29 -6.18 -3.68
N GLY A 315 14.59 -5.89 -3.67
CA GLY A 315 15.25 -5.10 -2.62
C GLY A 315 15.13 -3.58 -2.79
N ARG A 316 14.52 -3.12 -3.89
CA ARG A 316 14.40 -1.70 -4.25
C ARG A 316 12.95 -1.21 -4.23
N VAL A 317 11.97 -2.12 -4.15
CA VAL A 317 10.55 -1.77 -4.21
C VAL A 317 9.90 -2.05 -2.86
N PHE A 318 9.30 -1.01 -2.28
CA PHE A 318 8.45 -1.11 -1.11
C PHE A 318 7.03 -1.48 -1.55
N LEU A 319 6.52 -2.59 -1.06
CA LEU A 319 5.17 -3.07 -1.39
C LEU A 319 4.22 -2.76 -0.25
N ALA A 320 3.12 -2.09 -0.54
CA ALA A 320 2.02 -1.90 0.38
C ALA A 320 0.70 -2.19 -0.32
N THR A 321 -0.32 -2.56 0.45
CA THR A 321 -1.68 -2.67 -0.03
C THR A 321 -2.46 -1.40 0.31
N ASP A 322 -3.38 -1.00 -0.57
CA ASP A 322 -4.25 0.15 -0.37
C ASP A 322 -5.65 -0.14 -0.94
N TYR A 323 -6.53 -0.61 -0.12
CA TYR A 323 -7.93 -0.84 -0.45
C TYR A 323 -8.79 -0.82 0.80
N PHE A 324 -10.08 -0.59 0.63
CA PHE A 324 -11.05 -0.69 1.71
C PHE A 324 -12.44 -1.04 1.15
N ASP A 325 -13.03 -2.08 1.72
CA ASP A 325 -14.36 -2.56 1.33
C ASP A 325 -15.20 -2.78 2.59
N ALA A 326 -16.24 -1.97 2.74
CA ALA A 326 -17.18 -2.07 3.86
C ALA A 326 -18.40 -2.93 3.54
N SER A 327 -18.49 -3.54 2.35
CA SER A 327 -19.63 -4.38 1.93
C SER A 327 -19.45 -5.86 2.23
N ILE A 328 -18.24 -6.27 2.65
CA ILE A 328 -17.88 -7.65 2.96
C ILE A 328 -17.17 -7.75 4.31
N ASN A 329 -16.96 -8.98 4.79
CA ASN A 329 -16.17 -9.24 5.98
C ASN A 329 -14.76 -8.69 5.83
N ARG A 330 -14.33 -7.79 6.74
CA ARG A 330 -13.07 -7.03 6.66
C ARG A 330 -11.83 -7.91 6.79
N ILE A 331 -11.89 -8.98 7.60
CA ILE A 331 -10.81 -9.95 7.72
C ILE A 331 -10.65 -10.71 6.39
N SER A 332 -11.78 -11.12 5.79
CA SER A 332 -11.77 -11.77 4.47
C SER A 332 -11.16 -10.85 3.40
N ALA A 333 -11.49 -9.57 3.41
CA ALA A 333 -10.94 -8.58 2.49
C ALA A 333 -9.41 -8.50 2.62
N TRP A 334 -8.89 -8.30 3.84
CA TRP A 334 -7.46 -8.26 4.10
C TRP A 334 -6.74 -9.55 3.68
N VAL A 335 -7.25 -10.71 4.14
CA VAL A 335 -6.61 -12.01 3.87
C VAL A 335 -6.60 -12.30 2.37
N THR A 336 -7.71 -12.03 1.66
CA THR A 336 -7.80 -12.25 0.21
C THR A 336 -6.81 -11.36 -0.54
N GLY A 337 -6.75 -10.08 -0.21
CA GLY A 337 -5.83 -9.15 -0.88
C GLY A 337 -4.37 -9.48 -0.62
N LEU A 338 -3.99 -9.76 0.62
CA LEU A 338 -2.62 -10.16 0.97
C LEU A 338 -2.21 -11.48 0.31
N HIS A 339 -3.10 -12.48 0.31
CA HIS A 339 -2.86 -13.72 -0.42
C HIS A 339 -2.70 -13.48 -1.92
N SER A 340 -3.46 -12.55 -2.49
CA SER A 340 -3.38 -12.23 -3.92
C SER A 340 -2.04 -11.60 -4.28
N VAL A 341 -1.53 -10.65 -3.48
CA VAL A 341 -0.19 -10.09 -3.64
C VAL A 341 0.89 -11.16 -3.52
N GLN A 342 0.81 -12.02 -2.49
CA GLN A 342 1.77 -13.10 -2.26
C GLN A 342 1.75 -14.15 -3.39
N LYS A 343 0.55 -14.48 -3.91
CA LYS A 343 0.41 -15.35 -5.07
C LYS A 343 1.02 -14.73 -6.32
N ALA A 344 0.85 -13.44 -6.54
CA ALA A 344 1.42 -12.75 -7.68
C ALA A 344 2.95 -12.71 -7.61
N LEU A 345 3.52 -12.47 -6.42
CA LEU A 345 4.96 -12.56 -6.18
C LEU A 345 5.49 -13.97 -6.42
N LEU A 346 4.81 -15.01 -5.88
CA LEU A 346 5.18 -16.40 -6.12
C LEU A 346 5.15 -16.73 -7.61
N TYR A 347 4.10 -16.31 -8.32
CA TYR A 347 3.94 -16.54 -9.73
C TYR A 347 5.06 -15.91 -10.55
N ALA A 348 5.44 -14.68 -10.19
CA ALA A 348 6.56 -13.99 -10.82
C ALA A 348 7.92 -14.66 -10.55
N LEU A 349 8.17 -15.10 -9.32
CA LEU A 349 9.38 -15.79 -8.91
C LEU A 349 9.53 -17.18 -9.56
N LEU A 350 8.42 -17.81 -9.92
CA LEU A 350 8.40 -19.11 -10.63
C LEU A 350 8.57 -18.96 -12.15
N GLU A 351 8.68 -17.73 -12.67
CA GLU A 351 8.93 -17.50 -14.09
C GLU A 351 10.37 -17.92 -14.46
N PRO A 352 10.56 -18.78 -15.48
CA PRO A 352 11.89 -19.19 -15.91
C PRO A 352 12.72 -18.05 -16.52
N LYS A 353 13.92 -17.85 -16.04
CA LYS A 353 14.85 -16.82 -16.58
C LYS A 353 15.20 -17.05 -18.07
N SER A 354 14.99 -18.26 -18.59
CA SER A 354 15.18 -18.58 -20.00
C SER A 354 14.27 -17.82 -20.95
N LEU A 355 13.13 -17.31 -20.47
CA LEU A 355 12.23 -16.49 -21.31
C LEU A 355 12.90 -15.21 -21.83
N LYS A 356 13.76 -14.60 -21.01
CA LYS A 356 14.52 -13.42 -21.44
C LYS A 356 15.41 -13.73 -22.66
N LYS A 357 16.00 -14.91 -22.71
CA LYS A 357 16.82 -15.32 -23.87
C LYS A 357 16.02 -15.36 -25.16
N LEU A 358 14.76 -15.83 -25.12
CA LEU A 358 13.90 -15.85 -26.30
C LEU A 358 13.61 -14.42 -26.79
N GLN A 359 13.42 -13.47 -25.89
CA GLN A 359 13.30 -12.06 -26.26
C GLN A 359 14.59 -11.51 -26.88
N ASP A 360 15.75 -11.77 -26.29
CA ASP A 360 17.04 -11.30 -26.76
C ASP A 360 17.36 -11.87 -28.18
N GLU A 361 16.82 -13.05 -28.49
CA GLU A 361 16.91 -13.72 -29.80
C GLU A 361 15.79 -13.32 -30.79
N ASN A 362 14.91 -12.37 -30.43
CA ASN A 362 13.71 -11.99 -31.19
C ASN A 362 12.75 -13.16 -31.49
N ASN A 363 12.77 -14.21 -30.67
CA ASN A 363 11.87 -15.37 -30.80
C ASN A 363 10.55 -15.16 -30.04
N PHE A 364 9.80 -14.14 -30.45
CA PHE A 364 8.54 -13.78 -29.78
C PHE A 364 7.43 -14.83 -29.97
N THR A 365 7.48 -15.62 -31.03
CA THR A 365 6.53 -16.72 -31.23
C THR A 365 6.65 -17.76 -30.10
N GLU A 366 7.84 -18.25 -29.83
CA GLU A 366 8.07 -19.20 -28.76
C GLU A 366 7.88 -18.58 -27.41
N LEU A 367 8.33 -17.33 -27.21
CA LEU A 367 8.12 -16.58 -25.95
C LEU A 367 6.64 -16.55 -25.58
N MET A 368 5.75 -16.16 -26.51
CA MET A 368 4.30 -16.13 -26.30
C MET A 368 3.76 -17.50 -25.89
N VAL A 369 4.11 -18.55 -26.63
CA VAL A 369 3.64 -19.92 -26.34
C VAL A 369 4.13 -20.37 -24.96
N ARG A 370 5.40 -20.13 -24.61
CA ARG A 370 5.94 -20.52 -23.30
C ARG A 370 5.28 -19.77 -22.15
N GLN A 371 5.00 -18.49 -22.31
CA GLN A 371 4.28 -17.69 -21.30
C GLN A 371 2.86 -18.22 -21.06
N GLU A 372 2.15 -18.63 -22.13
CA GLU A 372 0.82 -19.24 -21.98
C GLU A 372 0.89 -20.59 -21.27
N GLU A 373 1.84 -21.46 -21.63
CA GLU A 373 2.00 -22.76 -20.99
C GLU A 373 2.37 -22.66 -19.50
N LEU A 374 3.06 -21.59 -19.08
CA LEU A 374 3.35 -21.35 -17.67
C LEU A 374 2.07 -21.13 -16.83
N LYS A 375 0.98 -20.62 -17.41
CA LYS A 375 -0.27 -20.38 -16.69
C LYS A 375 -0.92 -21.66 -16.17
N ILE A 376 -0.63 -22.81 -16.79
CA ILE A 376 -1.16 -24.13 -16.39
C ILE A 376 -0.17 -24.98 -15.62
N MET A 377 0.99 -24.43 -15.24
CA MET A 377 1.94 -25.12 -14.37
C MET A 377 1.33 -25.34 -12.98
N PRO A 378 1.78 -26.34 -12.20
CA PRO A 378 1.18 -26.70 -10.91
C PRO A 378 1.49 -25.67 -9.79
N PHE A 379 1.18 -24.43 -10.07
CA PHE A 379 1.34 -23.28 -9.18
C PHE A 379 0.66 -23.50 -7.82
N GLY A 380 -0.58 -24.00 -7.81
CA GLY A 380 -1.35 -24.24 -6.60
C GLY A 380 -0.64 -25.14 -5.59
N ALA A 381 0.06 -26.18 -6.08
CA ALA A 381 0.80 -27.08 -5.20
C ALA A 381 2.01 -26.40 -4.53
N VAL A 382 2.64 -25.44 -5.19
CA VAL A 382 3.73 -24.62 -4.60
C VAL A 382 3.16 -23.62 -3.58
N TRP A 383 2.01 -23.01 -3.89
CA TRP A 383 1.30 -22.13 -2.97
C TRP A 383 0.85 -22.85 -1.69
N GLU A 384 0.24 -24.02 -1.81
CA GLU A 384 -0.18 -24.83 -0.66
C GLU A 384 1.00 -25.23 0.22
N GLU A 385 2.14 -25.59 -0.39
CA GLU A 385 3.36 -25.90 0.36
C GLU A 385 3.90 -24.65 1.09
N TYR A 386 3.83 -23.47 0.47
CA TYR A 386 4.19 -22.21 1.13
C TYR A 386 3.33 -21.95 2.37
N LEU A 387 2.00 -22.05 2.24
CA LEU A 387 1.08 -21.88 3.38
C LEU A 387 1.39 -22.88 4.50
N ARG A 388 1.66 -24.13 4.15
CA ARG A 388 2.00 -25.17 5.11
C ARG A 388 3.29 -24.84 5.88
N ARG A 389 4.32 -24.36 5.20
CA ARG A 389 5.61 -23.95 5.82
C ARG A 389 5.47 -22.74 6.74
N GLU A 390 4.59 -21.84 6.41
CA GLU A 390 4.29 -20.65 7.22
C GLU A 390 3.22 -20.93 8.30
N ASN A 391 2.80 -22.18 8.49
CA ASN A 391 1.78 -22.63 9.46
C ASN A 391 0.41 -21.94 9.27
N ILE A 392 0.07 -21.55 8.05
CA ILE A 392 -1.25 -21.01 7.73
C ILE A 392 -2.27 -22.17 7.68
N PRO A 393 -3.44 -22.04 8.33
CA PRO A 393 -4.48 -23.04 8.27
C PRO A 393 -4.91 -23.34 6.83
N GLN A 394 -5.05 -24.63 6.49
CA GLN A 394 -5.46 -25.03 5.14
C GLN A 394 -6.86 -24.50 4.79
N ASP A 395 -7.79 -24.53 5.74
CA ASP A 395 -9.10 -23.89 5.62
C ASP A 395 -9.12 -22.57 6.42
N TYR A 396 -8.39 -21.57 5.93
CA TYR A 396 -8.37 -20.25 6.56
C TYR A 396 -9.74 -19.55 6.51
N PHE A 397 -10.63 -19.92 5.58
CA PHE A 397 -11.97 -19.35 5.52
C PHE A 397 -12.84 -19.83 6.68
N ALA A 398 -12.72 -21.07 7.09
CA ALA A 398 -13.39 -21.56 8.31
C ALA A 398 -12.91 -20.80 9.56
N GLU A 399 -11.61 -20.46 9.64
CA GLU A 399 -11.07 -19.65 10.71
C GLU A 399 -11.66 -18.23 10.71
N ILE A 400 -11.76 -17.59 9.54
CA ILE A 400 -12.41 -16.26 9.41
C ILE A 400 -13.86 -16.32 9.89
N LYS A 401 -14.62 -17.34 9.50
CA LYS A 401 -16.00 -17.51 9.94
C LYS A 401 -16.11 -17.70 11.46
N ARG A 402 -15.17 -18.44 12.06
CA ARG A 402 -15.12 -18.59 13.51
C ARG A 402 -14.84 -17.22 14.19
N TYR A 403 -13.85 -16.47 13.72
CA TYR A 403 -13.56 -15.14 14.22
C TYR A 403 -14.75 -14.18 14.07
N GLU A 404 -15.45 -14.24 12.95
CA GLU A 404 -16.68 -13.49 12.73
C GLU A 404 -17.75 -13.82 13.77
N ALA A 405 -18.02 -15.10 14.02
CA ALA A 405 -19.02 -15.55 15.00
C ALA A 405 -18.61 -15.20 16.44
N ASP A 406 -17.35 -15.36 16.79
CA ASP A 406 -16.85 -15.20 18.16
C ASP A 406 -16.56 -13.75 18.54
N VAL A 407 -16.15 -12.92 17.60
CA VAL A 407 -15.65 -11.56 17.83
C VAL A 407 -16.48 -10.51 17.09
N LEU A 408 -16.52 -10.57 15.74
CA LEU A 408 -17.09 -9.46 14.95
C LEU A 408 -18.59 -9.32 15.16
N SER A 409 -19.33 -10.41 15.34
CA SER A 409 -20.79 -10.37 15.57
C SER A 409 -21.19 -9.74 16.89
N LYS A 410 -20.23 -9.46 17.78
CA LYS A 410 -20.46 -8.84 19.11
C LYS A 410 -20.13 -7.36 19.13
N ARG A 411 -19.83 -6.75 18.01
CA ARG A 411 -19.48 -5.33 17.83
C ARG A 411 -20.62 -4.51 17.27
#